data_9e569811872724419b095ca8f6b5a116
#
_entry.id   9e569811872724419b095ca8f6b5a116
#
_cell.length_a   1.000
_cell.length_b   1.000
_cell.length_c   1.000
_cell.angle_alpha   90.00
_cell.angle_beta   90.00
_cell.angle_gamma   90.00
#
_symmetry.space_group_name_H-M   'P 1'
#
loop_
_entity.id
_entity.type
_entity.pdbx_description
1 polymer ?
#
loop_
_entity_poly.entity_id
_entity_poly.type
_entity_poly.pdbx_seq_one_letter_code
_entity_poly.pdbx_strand_id
1 'polypeptide(L)'
;MARMRIFLMQALAACLAACSPEQNWRQITFEGTNLKAQLPCKPDRTTREVPLGGAPVQLAVAGCESGNAMVAVMTAALAPGVDAQAVLQGWQQATLAHLQIQAPAQTEPWSRSGLLPLGASQRVQAQGRRSDGQPVVAHAVWGPLAEGDHLRVVHAVVYSPKAQPQLAQTLFEGLQP
;
A
#
# COMPACT_ATOMS: atom_id res chain seq x y z
N MET A 1 -28.59 -49.82 11.68
CA MET A 1 -29.05 -48.49 11.11
C MET A 1 -28.60 -47.30 11.96
N ALA A 2 -28.41 -47.39 13.27
CA ALA A 2 -27.97 -46.26 14.11
C ALA A 2 -26.49 -45.88 13.91
N ARG A 3 -25.58 -46.82 13.65
CA ARG A 3 -24.16 -46.55 13.45
C ARG A 3 -23.84 -45.80 12.16
N MET A 4 -24.66 -45.95 11.12
CA MET A 4 -24.46 -45.26 9.83
C MET A 4 -24.85 -43.79 9.88
N ARG A 5 -25.76 -43.39 10.76
CA ARG A 5 -26.19 -42.00 10.95
C ARG A 5 -25.14 -41.15 11.70
N ILE A 6 -24.35 -41.77 12.58
CA ILE A 6 -23.29 -41.09 13.34
C ILE A 6 -22.12 -40.72 12.43
N PHE A 7 -21.75 -41.56 11.46
CA PHE A 7 -20.69 -41.25 10.50
C PHE A 7 -21.07 -40.12 9.53
N LEU A 8 -22.33 -39.99 9.15
CA LEU A 8 -22.80 -38.92 8.27
C LEU A 8 -22.78 -37.54 8.96
N MET A 9 -23.07 -37.51 10.27
CA MET A 9 -23.05 -36.26 11.04
C MET A 9 -21.62 -35.75 11.31
N GLN A 10 -20.64 -36.63 11.46
CA GLN A 10 -19.24 -36.24 11.64
C GLN A 10 -18.58 -35.73 10.38
N ALA A 11 -18.98 -36.22 9.19
CA ALA A 11 -18.47 -35.72 7.90
C ALA A 11 -18.94 -34.30 7.57
N LEU A 12 -20.11 -33.88 8.04
CA LEU A 12 -20.68 -32.56 7.78
C LEU A 12 -20.03 -31.46 8.64
N ALA A 13 -19.53 -31.80 9.83
CA ALA A 13 -18.87 -30.85 10.74
C ALA A 13 -17.45 -30.45 10.29
N ALA A 14 -16.79 -31.28 9.49
CA ALA A 14 -15.42 -31.03 9.03
C ALA A 14 -15.32 -30.00 7.88
N CYS A 15 -16.42 -29.71 7.16
CA CYS A 15 -16.44 -28.76 6.03
C CYS A 15 -16.55 -27.30 6.44
N LEU A 16 -16.82 -26.97 7.69
CA LEU A 16 -17.01 -25.58 8.15
C LEU A 16 -15.72 -24.88 8.62
N ALA A 17 -14.59 -25.60 8.69
CA ALA A 17 -13.33 -25.04 9.18
C ALA A 17 -12.42 -24.43 8.10
N ALA A 18 -12.80 -24.39 6.83
CA ALA A 18 -11.90 -24.11 5.73
C ALA A 18 -12.06 -22.76 5.02
N CYS A 19 -12.75 -21.79 5.62
CA CYS A 19 -12.92 -20.47 5.00
C CYS A 19 -12.61 -19.34 5.99
N SER A 20 -11.36 -19.23 6.44
CA SER A 20 -10.86 -17.93 6.87
C SER A 20 -10.34 -17.23 5.60
N PRO A 21 -10.96 -16.15 5.14
CA PRO A 21 -10.41 -15.42 4.01
C PRO A 21 -9.00 -14.96 4.37
N GLU A 22 -8.04 -15.29 3.52
CA GLU A 22 -6.62 -14.93 3.68
C GLU A 22 -6.43 -13.40 3.79
N GLN A 23 -7.46 -12.64 3.39
CA GLN A 23 -7.50 -11.19 3.40
C GLN A 23 -8.81 -10.70 4.02
N ASN A 24 -8.69 -9.92 5.09
CA ASN A 24 -9.83 -9.27 5.77
C ASN A 24 -9.75 -7.76 5.50
N TRP A 25 -10.23 -7.34 4.32
CA TRP A 25 -10.19 -5.96 3.86
C TRP A 25 -10.94 -5.02 4.82
N ARG A 26 -10.25 -3.95 5.21
CA ARG A 26 -10.77 -2.95 6.13
C ARG A 26 -10.56 -1.56 5.55
N GLN A 27 -11.62 -0.77 5.55
CA GLN A 27 -11.51 0.64 5.24
C GLN A 27 -10.93 1.39 6.45
N ILE A 28 -9.97 2.23 6.17
CA ILE A 28 -9.37 3.14 7.14
C ILE A 28 -9.44 4.57 6.64
N THR A 29 -9.38 5.52 7.55
CA THR A 29 -9.24 6.96 7.28
C THR A 29 -7.97 7.46 7.94
N PHE A 30 -7.22 8.33 7.30
CA PHE A 30 -6.10 9.01 7.91
C PHE A 30 -6.62 10.22 8.69
N GLU A 31 -6.15 10.38 9.93
CA GLU A 31 -6.60 11.44 10.81
C GLU A 31 -6.30 12.83 10.22
N GLY A 32 -7.26 13.75 10.32
CA GLY A 32 -7.13 15.10 9.77
C GLY A 32 -7.15 15.16 8.24
N THR A 33 -7.65 14.11 7.55
CA THR A 33 -7.70 14.06 6.09
C THR A 33 -9.01 13.44 5.58
N ASN A 34 -9.34 13.66 4.31
CA ASN A 34 -10.41 12.94 3.62
C ASN A 34 -9.95 11.60 3.03
N LEU A 35 -8.63 11.32 3.04
CA LEU A 35 -8.05 10.12 2.45
C LEU A 35 -8.54 8.86 3.16
N LYS A 36 -9.19 7.99 2.42
CA LYS A 36 -9.55 6.64 2.82
C LYS A 36 -8.71 5.62 2.05
N ALA A 37 -8.43 4.51 2.68
CA ALA A 37 -7.74 3.39 2.05
C ALA A 37 -8.36 2.07 2.50
N GLN A 38 -8.24 1.03 1.68
CA GLN A 38 -8.57 -0.34 2.07
C GLN A 38 -7.29 -1.12 2.28
N LEU A 39 -7.16 -1.77 3.44
CA LEU A 39 -6.03 -2.64 3.77
C LEU A 39 -6.51 -4.08 4.01
N PRO A 40 -5.74 -5.11 3.60
CA PRO A 40 -6.16 -6.51 3.68
C PRO A 40 -6.15 -7.09 5.09
N CYS A 41 -5.74 -6.30 6.09
CA CYS A 41 -5.59 -6.69 7.48
C CYS A 41 -5.79 -5.48 8.41
N LYS A 42 -5.85 -5.71 9.73
CA LYS A 42 -5.88 -4.63 10.72
C LYS A 42 -4.52 -3.93 10.72
N PRO A 43 -4.44 -2.65 10.34
CA PRO A 43 -3.15 -1.98 10.26
C PRO A 43 -2.64 -1.52 11.62
N ASP A 44 -1.33 -1.57 11.77
CA ASP A 44 -0.60 -0.72 12.70
C ASP A 44 -0.49 0.68 12.11
N ARG A 45 -0.53 1.69 12.98
CA ARG A 45 -0.47 3.10 12.60
C ARG A 45 0.67 3.80 13.33
N THR A 46 1.37 4.64 12.61
CA THR A 46 2.42 5.49 13.18
C THR A 46 2.50 6.81 12.43
N THR A 47 3.01 7.82 13.08
CA THR A 47 3.41 9.08 12.45
C THR A 47 4.86 9.34 12.80
N ARG A 48 5.66 9.69 11.82
CA ARG A 48 7.08 9.99 12.01
C ARG A 48 7.47 11.21 11.20
N GLU A 49 8.43 11.96 11.71
CA GLU A 49 9.05 13.03 10.96
C GLU A 49 10.06 12.45 9.96
N VAL A 50 9.94 12.85 8.71
CA VAL A 50 10.86 12.45 7.63
C VAL A 50 11.22 13.66 6.77
N PRO A 51 12.44 13.72 6.21
CA PRO A 51 12.77 14.73 5.21
C PRO A 51 12.07 14.38 3.89
N LEU A 52 11.17 15.21 3.44
CA LEU A 52 10.47 15.04 2.18
C LEU A 52 10.36 16.40 1.48
N GLY A 53 10.91 16.48 0.24
CA GLY A 53 10.95 17.76 -0.47
C GLY A 53 11.89 18.79 0.13
N GLY A 54 12.93 18.37 0.87
CA GLY A 54 13.91 19.26 1.49
C GLY A 54 13.51 19.85 2.84
N ALA A 55 12.31 19.51 3.35
CA ALA A 55 11.83 19.94 4.65
C ALA A 55 11.33 18.74 5.48
N PRO A 56 11.38 18.81 6.83
CA PRO A 56 10.76 17.80 7.68
C PRO A 56 9.24 17.87 7.56
N VAL A 57 8.62 16.71 7.32
CA VAL A 57 7.16 16.56 7.28
C VAL A 57 6.70 15.42 8.17
N GLN A 58 5.48 15.49 8.67
CA GLN A 58 4.85 14.42 9.42
C GLN A 58 4.26 13.40 8.42
N LEU A 59 4.92 12.24 8.33
CA LEU A 59 4.48 11.12 7.49
C LEU A 59 3.59 10.20 8.31
N ALA A 60 2.29 10.20 8.03
CA ALA A 60 1.36 9.23 8.57
C ALA A 60 1.45 7.92 7.77
N VAL A 61 1.57 6.81 8.48
CA VAL A 61 1.72 5.46 7.92
C VAL A 61 0.67 4.55 8.52
N ALA A 62 -0.01 3.79 7.67
CA ALA A 62 -0.85 2.66 8.07
C ALA A 62 -0.42 1.44 7.27
N GLY A 63 -0.05 0.36 7.94
CA GLY A 63 0.43 -0.85 7.28
C GLY A 63 0.18 -2.10 8.07
N CYS A 64 0.19 -3.25 7.40
CA CYS A 64 0.01 -4.55 8.02
C CYS A 64 0.62 -5.67 7.16
N GLU A 65 0.81 -6.82 7.77
CA GLU A 65 1.22 -8.04 7.06
C GLU A 65 0.00 -8.88 6.70
N SER A 66 -0.05 -9.31 5.44
CA SER A 66 -1.08 -10.21 4.90
C SER A 66 -0.39 -11.35 4.15
N GLY A 67 -0.47 -12.55 4.70
CA GLY A 67 0.35 -13.66 4.22
C GLY A 67 1.85 -13.34 4.32
N ASN A 68 2.54 -13.37 3.18
CA ASN A 68 3.97 -13.04 3.08
C ASN A 68 4.21 -11.62 2.52
N ALA A 69 3.18 -10.80 2.42
CA ALA A 69 3.26 -9.45 1.91
C ALA A 69 3.14 -8.42 3.04
N MET A 70 3.99 -7.38 3.00
CA MET A 70 3.77 -6.16 3.74
C MET A 70 3.01 -5.17 2.87
N VAL A 71 1.90 -4.65 3.37
CA VAL A 71 1.05 -3.67 2.69
C VAL A 71 1.02 -2.39 3.50
N ALA A 72 1.26 -1.26 2.85
CA ALA A 72 1.25 0.03 3.54
C ALA A 72 0.67 1.14 2.65
N VAL A 73 0.03 2.10 3.32
CA VAL A 73 -0.35 3.40 2.76
C VAL A 73 0.26 4.49 3.62
N MET A 74 0.86 5.46 2.98
CA MET A 74 1.56 6.57 3.62
C MET A 74 1.09 7.89 3.02
N THR A 75 1.02 8.92 3.84
CA THR A 75 0.60 10.25 3.39
C THR A 75 1.23 11.35 4.22
N ALA A 76 1.53 12.47 3.57
CA ALA A 76 2.04 13.67 4.21
C ALA A 76 1.46 14.94 3.56
N ALA A 77 1.13 15.94 4.38
CA ALA A 77 0.80 17.27 3.88
C ALA A 77 2.08 17.99 3.44
N LEU A 78 2.01 18.72 2.34
CA LEU A 78 3.09 19.57 1.89
C LEU A 78 2.85 21.02 2.34
N ALA A 79 3.93 21.70 2.67
CA ALA A 79 3.86 23.14 2.95
C ALA A 79 3.43 23.92 1.68
N PRO A 80 2.78 25.07 1.83
CA PRO A 80 2.42 25.91 0.68
C PRO A 80 3.63 26.24 -0.19
N GLY A 81 3.46 26.14 -1.50
CA GLY A 81 4.52 26.45 -2.48
C GLY A 81 5.55 25.36 -2.72
N VAL A 82 5.46 24.22 -2.01
CA VAL A 82 6.33 23.08 -2.27
C VAL A 82 5.92 22.39 -3.57
N ASP A 83 6.89 22.10 -4.43
CA ASP A 83 6.67 21.40 -5.69
C ASP A 83 6.38 19.92 -5.46
N ALA A 84 5.11 19.55 -5.51
CA ALA A 84 4.66 18.17 -5.32
C ALA A 84 5.24 17.20 -6.38
N GLN A 85 5.50 17.67 -7.60
CA GLN A 85 6.13 16.87 -8.66
C GLN A 85 7.54 16.45 -8.24
N ALA A 86 8.37 17.40 -7.78
CA ALA A 86 9.72 17.14 -7.32
C ALA A 86 9.73 16.26 -6.07
N VAL A 87 8.81 16.49 -5.12
CA VAL A 87 8.66 15.65 -3.91
C VAL A 87 8.38 14.20 -4.26
N LEU A 88 7.40 13.95 -5.14
CA LEU A 88 7.03 12.60 -5.56
C LEU A 88 8.17 11.90 -6.29
N GLN A 89 8.87 12.59 -7.18
CA GLN A 89 10.04 12.05 -7.88
C GLN A 89 11.16 11.66 -6.90
N GLY A 90 11.49 12.55 -5.97
CA GLY A 90 12.49 12.28 -4.94
C GLY A 90 12.11 11.09 -4.04
N TRP A 91 10.83 10.99 -3.66
CA TRP A 91 10.34 9.86 -2.86
C TRP A 91 10.43 8.52 -3.62
N GLN A 92 10.03 8.50 -4.90
CA GLN A 92 10.19 7.33 -5.76
C GLN A 92 11.65 6.88 -5.85
N GLN A 93 12.55 7.83 -6.16
CA GLN A 93 13.98 7.55 -6.25
C GLN A 93 14.54 6.97 -4.93
N ALA A 94 14.21 7.59 -3.80
CA ALA A 94 14.63 7.11 -2.48
C ALA A 94 14.09 5.69 -2.17
N THR A 95 12.83 5.42 -2.53
CA THR A 95 12.22 4.09 -2.34
C THR A 95 12.93 3.03 -3.18
N LEU A 96 13.17 3.31 -4.46
CA LEU A 96 13.83 2.37 -5.37
C LEU A 96 15.30 2.14 -4.98
N ALA A 97 15.99 3.18 -4.55
CA ALA A 97 17.35 3.07 -4.04
C ALA A 97 17.44 2.21 -2.77
N HIS A 98 16.51 2.41 -1.83
CA HIS A 98 16.43 1.62 -0.60
C HIS A 98 16.21 0.12 -0.88
N LEU A 99 15.45 -0.21 -1.92
CA LEU A 99 15.20 -1.58 -2.35
C LEU A 99 16.32 -2.16 -3.20
N GLN A 100 17.41 -1.44 -3.41
CA GLN A 100 18.56 -1.88 -4.22
C GLN A 100 18.11 -2.44 -5.60
N ILE A 101 17.23 -1.71 -6.27
CA ILE A 101 16.70 -2.11 -7.57
C ILE A 101 17.83 -2.19 -8.59
N GLN A 102 18.04 -3.37 -9.16
CA GLN A 102 19.14 -3.64 -10.11
C GLN A 102 18.70 -3.67 -11.57
N ALA A 103 17.41 -3.93 -11.82
CA ALA A 103 16.82 -3.94 -13.15
C ALA A 103 15.94 -2.72 -13.35
N PRO A 104 15.73 -2.24 -14.58
CA PRO A 104 14.79 -1.17 -14.84
C PRO A 104 13.41 -1.53 -14.26
N ALA A 105 12.87 -0.62 -13.44
CA ALA A 105 11.52 -0.75 -12.92
C ALA A 105 10.51 -0.59 -14.07
N GLN A 106 9.45 -1.39 -14.05
CA GLN A 106 8.30 -1.16 -14.93
C GLN A 106 7.50 0.00 -14.34
N THR A 107 7.31 1.04 -15.15
CA THR A 107 6.68 2.28 -14.71
C THR A 107 5.58 2.66 -15.68
N GLU A 108 4.41 3.00 -15.17
CA GLU A 108 3.28 3.48 -15.95
C GLU A 108 2.60 4.68 -15.26
N PRO A 109 1.98 5.61 -16.00
CA PRO A 109 1.17 6.66 -15.42
C PRO A 109 0.07 6.07 -14.55
N TRP A 110 -0.16 6.69 -13.39
CA TRP A 110 -1.21 6.27 -12.47
C TRP A 110 -2.12 7.44 -12.12
N SER A 111 -3.42 7.22 -12.19
CA SER A 111 -4.42 8.19 -11.84
C SER A 111 -5.60 7.54 -11.12
N ARG A 112 -6.22 8.30 -10.24
CA ARG A 112 -7.46 7.94 -9.54
C ARG A 112 -8.36 9.17 -9.48
N SER A 113 -9.67 8.96 -9.49
CA SER A 113 -10.62 10.04 -9.23
C SER A 113 -10.30 10.70 -7.89
N GLY A 114 -10.16 12.03 -7.89
CA GLY A 114 -9.81 12.83 -6.71
C GLY A 114 -8.30 13.05 -6.52
N LEU A 115 -7.42 12.32 -7.21
CA LEU A 115 -5.99 12.63 -7.25
C LEU A 115 -5.69 13.61 -8.41
N LEU A 116 -4.74 14.49 -8.19
CA LEU A 116 -4.30 15.41 -9.26
C LEU A 116 -3.39 14.66 -10.25
N PRO A 117 -3.58 14.85 -11.56
CA PRO A 117 -2.73 14.24 -12.56
C PRO A 117 -1.39 15.00 -12.65
N LEU A 118 -0.34 14.49 -12.03
CA LEU A 118 1.03 14.97 -12.22
C LEU A 118 1.86 13.92 -12.97
N GLY A 119 2.90 14.36 -13.68
CA GLY A 119 3.81 13.45 -14.37
C GLY A 119 4.53 12.46 -13.42
N ALA A 120 4.70 12.84 -12.14
CA ALA A 120 5.20 11.96 -11.10
C ALA A 120 4.12 11.04 -10.47
N SER A 121 2.86 11.12 -10.88
CA SER A 121 1.83 10.17 -10.48
C SER A 121 2.03 8.88 -11.27
N GLN A 122 2.69 7.91 -10.64
CA GLN A 122 3.15 6.70 -11.32
C GLN A 122 2.82 5.46 -10.51
N ARG A 123 2.57 4.37 -11.24
CA ARG A 123 2.60 3.01 -10.75
C ARG A 123 3.91 2.37 -11.14
N VAL A 124 4.54 1.71 -10.20
CA VAL A 124 5.85 1.08 -10.38
C VAL A 124 5.78 -0.36 -9.91
N GLN A 125 6.33 -1.27 -10.72
CA GLN A 125 6.69 -2.61 -10.32
C GLN A 125 8.19 -2.78 -10.43
N ALA A 126 8.84 -3.18 -9.35
CA ALA A 126 10.28 -3.33 -9.30
C ALA A 126 10.69 -4.57 -8.53
N GLN A 127 11.83 -5.16 -8.92
CA GLN A 127 12.45 -6.27 -8.20
C GLN A 127 13.77 -5.80 -7.60
N GLY A 128 14.00 -6.12 -6.35
CA GLY A 128 15.18 -5.69 -5.63
C GLY A 128 15.49 -6.58 -4.44
N ARG A 129 16.18 -6.00 -3.47
CA ARG A 129 16.54 -6.66 -2.21
C ARG A 129 16.25 -5.75 -1.03
N ARG A 130 15.85 -6.35 0.06
CA ARG A 130 15.76 -5.69 1.37
C ARG A 130 17.18 -5.51 1.95
N SER A 131 17.30 -4.73 3.01
CA SER A 131 18.57 -4.51 3.72
C SER A 131 19.18 -5.80 4.29
N ASP A 132 18.36 -6.82 4.56
CA ASP A 132 18.80 -8.15 4.99
C ASP A 132 19.20 -9.08 3.82
N GLY A 133 19.23 -8.55 2.58
CA GLY A 133 19.58 -9.27 1.37
C GLY A 133 18.49 -10.14 0.77
N GLN A 134 17.32 -10.25 1.41
CA GLN A 134 16.21 -11.04 0.90
C GLN A 134 15.59 -10.41 -0.36
N PRO A 135 15.21 -11.22 -1.36
CA PRO A 135 14.55 -10.72 -2.55
C PRO A 135 13.20 -10.09 -2.21
N VAL A 136 12.87 -9.01 -2.90
CA VAL A 136 11.60 -8.32 -2.77
C VAL A 136 11.08 -7.88 -4.12
N VAL A 137 9.77 -8.05 -4.34
CA VAL A 137 9.02 -7.41 -5.40
C VAL A 137 8.18 -6.29 -4.79
N ALA A 138 8.33 -5.09 -5.31
CA ALA A 138 7.53 -3.93 -4.93
C ALA A 138 6.49 -3.64 -6.01
N HIS A 139 5.23 -3.51 -5.61
CA HIS A 139 4.19 -2.85 -6.38
C HIS A 139 3.83 -1.58 -5.65
N ALA A 140 3.99 -0.43 -6.28
CA ALA A 140 3.85 0.85 -5.62
C ALA A 140 3.16 1.88 -6.50
N VAL A 141 2.43 2.82 -5.87
CA VAL A 141 1.86 4.00 -6.52
C VAL A 141 2.16 5.24 -5.72
N TRP A 142 2.32 6.36 -6.42
CA TRP A 142 2.47 7.69 -5.84
C TRP A 142 1.54 8.66 -6.55
N GLY A 143 0.99 9.59 -5.81
CA GLY A 143 0.18 10.66 -6.38
C GLY A 143 -0.09 11.78 -5.38
N PRO A 144 -0.43 12.98 -5.87
CA PRO A 144 -0.82 14.09 -5.03
C PRO A 144 -2.34 14.16 -4.91
N LEU A 145 -2.78 14.59 -3.75
CA LEU A 145 -4.17 14.83 -3.39
C LEU A 145 -4.35 16.29 -3.05
N ALA A 146 -5.38 16.96 -3.60
CA ALA A 146 -5.80 18.28 -3.15
C ALA A 146 -6.66 18.14 -1.89
N GLU A 147 -6.33 18.92 -0.87
CA GLU A 147 -7.06 18.95 0.41
C GLU A 147 -7.24 20.39 0.86
N GLY A 148 -8.37 20.98 0.47
CA GLY A 148 -8.59 22.42 0.63
C GLY A 148 -7.59 23.25 -0.17
N ASP A 149 -6.84 24.11 0.50
CA ASP A 149 -5.78 24.96 -0.06
C ASP A 149 -4.38 24.30 -0.02
N HIS A 150 -4.28 23.06 0.44
CA HIS A 150 -3.03 22.34 0.59
C HIS A 150 -2.93 21.14 -0.37
N LEU A 151 -1.70 20.76 -0.67
CA LEU A 151 -1.40 19.50 -1.34
C LEU A 151 -0.94 18.47 -0.32
N ARG A 152 -1.38 17.26 -0.54
CA ARG A 152 -0.94 16.07 0.18
C ARG A 152 -0.35 15.09 -0.80
N VAL A 153 0.70 14.39 -0.42
CA VAL A 153 1.25 13.28 -1.20
C VAL A 153 0.84 11.96 -0.58
N VAL A 154 0.55 10.99 -1.43
CA VAL A 154 0.12 9.64 -1.06
C VAL A 154 1.04 8.62 -1.72
N HIS A 155 1.44 7.62 -0.98
CA HIS A 155 2.18 6.45 -1.46
C HIS A 155 1.53 5.20 -0.90
N ALA A 156 1.16 4.27 -1.79
CA ALA A 156 0.69 2.95 -1.40
C ALA A 156 1.60 1.88 -1.99
N VAL A 157 1.88 0.82 -1.21
CA VAL A 157 2.86 -0.18 -1.61
C VAL A 157 2.53 -1.57 -1.08
N VAL A 158 2.87 -2.57 -1.87
CA VAL A 158 2.93 -3.99 -1.50
C VAL A 158 4.36 -4.48 -1.70
N TYR A 159 4.99 -4.95 -0.64
CA TYR A 159 6.29 -5.60 -0.64
C TYR A 159 6.12 -7.09 -0.37
N SER A 160 6.61 -7.95 -1.24
CA SER A 160 6.49 -9.41 -1.10
C SER A 160 7.67 -10.15 -1.75
N PRO A 161 7.98 -11.40 -1.37
CA PRO A 161 9.03 -12.18 -2.02
C PRO A 161 8.74 -12.53 -3.49
N LYS A 162 7.45 -12.56 -3.85
CA LYS A 162 6.95 -12.82 -5.21
C LYS A 162 5.91 -11.79 -5.59
N ALA A 163 5.77 -11.52 -6.88
CA ALA A 163 4.77 -10.56 -7.37
C ALA A 163 3.34 -10.89 -6.86
N GLN A 164 2.64 -9.85 -6.41
CA GLN A 164 1.28 -9.89 -5.87
C GLN A 164 0.39 -8.87 -6.61
N PRO A 165 0.21 -9.00 -7.94
CA PRO A 165 -0.45 -7.96 -8.74
C PRO A 165 -1.91 -7.75 -8.35
N GLN A 166 -2.66 -8.81 -7.97
CA GLN A 166 -4.06 -8.71 -7.56
C GLN A 166 -4.21 -7.98 -6.22
N LEU A 167 -3.35 -8.31 -5.24
CA LEU A 167 -3.32 -7.63 -3.95
C LEU A 167 -3.01 -6.14 -4.12
N ALA A 168 -2.01 -5.83 -4.94
CA ALA A 168 -1.62 -4.46 -5.27
C ALA A 168 -2.74 -3.70 -5.99
N GLN A 169 -3.40 -4.32 -6.96
CA GLN A 169 -4.51 -3.72 -7.68
C GLN A 169 -5.65 -3.35 -6.74
N THR A 170 -6.08 -4.27 -5.87
CA THR A 170 -7.15 -4.01 -4.90
C THR A 170 -6.77 -2.91 -3.91
N LEU A 171 -5.51 -2.89 -3.44
CA LEU A 171 -5.01 -1.80 -2.58
C LEU A 171 -5.12 -0.45 -3.27
N PHE A 172 -4.65 -0.36 -4.53
CA PHE A 172 -4.61 0.91 -5.27
C PHE A 172 -6.00 1.38 -5.67
N GLU A 173 -6.91 0.46 -5.98
CA GLU A 173 -8.32 0.76 -6.22
C GLU A 173 -9.06 1.18 -4.95
N GLY A 174 -8.62 0.73 -3.80
CA GLY A 174 -9.15 1.08 -2.50
C GLY A 174 -8.76 2.47 -1.99
N LEU A 175 -7.87 3.19 -2.69
CA LEU A 175 -7.53 4.58 -2.35
C LEU A 175 -8.65 5.52 -2.81
N GLN A 176 -9.19 6.27 -1.86
CA GLN A 176 -10.27 7.24 -2.07
C GLN A 176 -9.87 8.55 -1.40
N PRO A 177 -9.64 9.60 -2.19
CA PRO A 177 -9.41 10.95 -1.70
C PRO A 177 -10.65 11.55 -1.06
#